data_01dadde856c85c888f3e9c639047c349
#
_entry.id   01dadde856c85c888f3e9c639047c349
#
_cell.length_a   1.000
_cell.length_b   1.000
_cell.length_c   1.000
_cell.angle_alpha   90.00
_cell.angle_beta   90.00
_cell.angle_gamma   90.00
#
_symmetry.space_group_name_H-M   'P 1'
#
loop_
_entity.id
_entity.type
_entity.pdbx_description
1 polymer ?
#
loop_
_entity_poly.entity_id
_entity_poly.type
_entity_poly.pdbx_seq_one_letter_code
_entity_poly.pdbx_strand_id
1 'polypeptide(L)'
;VDIGIRFNPNTDAKTIKQISTGKKDNKFGVDEKTFIQLVSKLKKSKFINLKCLSVHIGSQITDHKPYEKMIKAVDKIIKKTKFKFDYVDLGGGMGISYEKNQKELDYLKYSKVIEKFVKQHDTKIIFEPGRSIIGDTAVLVSKVIYLKESYSKTFVILDVAMNDMMRPALYGAKHQILPVSKIKTKKSSNYEFVGPICETTDKFLSSKNFQKLNEGDLIFLCDVGAYGSSLSSNYNLRPKSPEILINKSKIKVLKKRQRLENII
;
A
#
# COMPACT_ATOMS: atom_id res chain seq x y z
N VAL A 1 -10.72 -19.01 24.60
CA VAL A 1 -10.11 -17.95 23.82
C VAL A 1 -10.95 -17.71 22.57
N ASP A 2 -11.28 -16.45 22.28
CA ASP A 2 -11.97 -16.04 21.05
C ASP A 2 -10.99 -16.02 19.88
N ILE A 3 -11.36 -16.62 18.75
CA ILE A 3 -10.53 -16.67 17.54
C ILE A 3 -11.32 -16.38 16.27
N GLY A 4 -10.58 -16.06 15.21
CA GLY A 4 -11.03 -16.03 13.83
C GLY A 4 -10.27 -17.03 12.95
N ILE A 5 -10.89 -17.44 11.86
CA ILE A 5 -10.23 -18.24 10.82
C ILE A 5 -10.18 -17.43 9.54
N ARG A 6 -8.99 -17.28 8.96
CA ARG A 6 -8.82 -16.64 7.64
C ARG A 6 -9.11 -17.65 6.53
N PHE A 7 -10.14 -17.36 5.77
CA PHE A 7 -10.55 -18.10 4.58
C PHE A 7 -9.86 -17.52 3.34
N ASN A 8 -9.36 -18.39 2.45
CA ASN A 8 -8.90 -18.00 1.13
C ASN A 8 -10.06 -18.13 0.13
N PRO A 9 -10.62 -17.01 -0.37
CA PRO A 9 -11.79 -17.03 -1.23
C PRO A 9 -11.49 -17.38 -2.69
N ASN A 10 -10.24 -17.68 -3.02
CA ASN A 10 -9.75 -17.87 -4.40
C ASN A 10 -10.21 -16.74 -5.33
N THR A 11 -10.03 -15.52 -4.90
CA THR A 11 -10.45 -14.31 -5.62
C THR A 11 -9.25 -13.52 -6.09
N ASP A 12 -9.18 -13.21 -7.39
CA ASP A 12 -8.18 -12.33 -7.96
C ASP A 12 -8.53 -10.87 -7.69
N ALA A 13 -7.69 -10.20 -6.93
CA ALA A 13 -7.81 -8.78 -6.62
C ALA A 13 -7.49 -7.86 -7.81
N LYS A 14 -7.00 -8.41 -8.93
CA LYS A 14 -6.55 -7.67 -10.13
C LYS A 14 -5.47 -6.63 -9.80
N THR A 15 -4.58 -6.97 -8.89
CA THR A 15 -3.41 -6.18 -8.51
C THR A 15 -2.13 -6.89 -8.95
N ILE A 16 -0.96 -6.26 -8.73
CA ILE A 16 0.32 -6.89 -9.01
C ILE A 16 0.51 -8.16 -8.18
N LYS A 17 1.22 -9.15 -8.74
CA LYS A 17 1.38 -10.48 -8.15
C LYS A 17 1.91 -10.44 -6.70
N GLN A 18 2.85 -9.55 -6.42
CA GLN A 18 3.53 -9.44 -5.13
C GLN A 18 2.61 -9.05 -3.97
N ILE A 19 1.49 -8.34 -4.24
CA ILE A 19 0.54 -7.88 -3.22
C ILE A 19 -0.85 -8.51 -3.36
N SER A 20 -1.01 -9.52 -4.22
CA SER A 20 -2.21 -10.36 -4.31
C SER A 20 -2.15 -11.45 -3.25
N THR A 21 -3.20 -11.62 -2.45
CA THR A 21 -3.22 -12.58 -1.32
C THR A 21 -4.44 -13.50 -1.30
N GLY A 22 -5.37 -13.35 -2.26
CA GLY A 22 -6.63 -14.06 -2.29
C GLY A 22 -6.72 -15.18 -3.32
N LYS A 23 -5.66 -15.49 -4.07
CA LYS A 23 -5.63 -16.57 -5.07
C LYS A 23 -5.30 -17.92 -4.43
N LYS A 24 -5.67 -19.01 -5.11
CA LYS A 24 -5.47 -20.39 -4.66
C LYS A 24 -4.04 -20.70 -4.21
N ASP A 25 -3.06 -20.19 -4.95
CA ASP A 25 -1.64 -20.50 -4.72
C ASP A 25 -0.96 -19.48 -3.75
N ASN A 26 -1.73 -18.61 -3.13
CA ASN A 26 -1.19 -17.71 -2.13
C ASN A 26 -1.09 -18.41 -0.76
N LYS A 27 -0.04 -18.10 0.00
CA LYS A 27 0.24 -18.69 1.31
C LYS A 27 -0.74 -18.32 2.43
N PHE A 28 -1.75 -17.49 2.16
CA PHE A 28 -2.61 -16.89 3.14
C PHE A 28 -3.97 -17.56 3.23
N GLY A 29 -4.46 -17.75 4.45
CA GLY A 29 -5.76 -18.35 4.72
C GLY A 29 -5.80 -19.84 4.40
N VAL A 30 -6.91 -20.47 4.70
CA VAL A 30 -7.17 -21.89 4.41
C VAL A 30 -8.19 -22.02 3.28
N ASP A 31 -8.11 -23.12 2.52
CA ASP A 31 -9.07 -23.43 1.47
C ASP A 31 -10.46 -23.80 2.01
N GLU A 32 -11.45 -23.92 1.12
CA GLU A 32 -12.83 -24.20 1.47
C GLU A 32 -12.99 -25.52 2.28
N LYS A 33 -12.29 -26.59 1.87
CA LYS A 33 -12.38 -27.89 2.53
C LYS A 33 -11.85 -27.82 3.96
N THR A 34 -10.65 -27.27 4.11
CA THR A 34 -9.99 -27.09 5.40
C THR A 34 -10.80 -26.16 6.29
N PHE A 35 -11.37 -25.07 5.74
CA PHE A 35 -12.21 -24.16 6.51
C PHE A 35 -13.43 -24.87 7.12
N ILE A 36 -14.16 -25.65 6.33
CA ILE A 36 -15.32 -26.41 6.80
C ILE A 36 -14.94 -27.40 7.90
N GLN A 37 -13.82 -28.12 7.73
CA GLN A 37 -13.30 -29.04 8.73
C GLN A 37 -12.96 -28.35 10.05
N LEU A 38 -12.26 -27.20 9.98
CA LEU A 38 -11.92 -26.41 11.17
C LEU A 38 -13.16 -25.90 11.90
N VAL A 39 -14.14 -25.36 11.18
CA VAL A 39 -15.40 -24.90 11.78
C VAL A 39 -16.10 -26.06 12.48
N SER A 40 -16.19 -27.24 11.84
CA SER A 40 -16.82 -28.43 12.43
C SER A 40 -16.11 -28.90 13.72
N LYS A 41 -14.76 -28.86 13.71
CA LYS A 41 -13.95 -29.24 14.88
C LYS A 41 -14.12 -28.22 16.03
N LEU A 42 -14.09 -26.92 15.71
CA LEU A 42 -14.13 -25.86 16.70
C LEU A 42 -15.50 -25.67 17.34
N LYS A 43 -16.59 -26.01 16.65
CA LYS A 43 -17.93 -26.06 17.25
C LYS A 43 -18.01 -26.93 18.49
N LYS A 44 -17.13 -27.94 18.62
CA LYS A 44 -17.09 -28.87 19.74
C LYS A 44 -16.04 -28.51 20.81
N SER A 45 -15.28 -27.45 20.60
CA SER A 45 -14.22 -27.06 21.52
C SER A 45 -14.80 -26.42 22.79
N LYS A 46 -14.26 -26.79 23.94
CA LYS A 46 -14.58 -26.17 25.24
C LYS A 46 -13.71 -24.94 25.55
N PHE A 47 -12.57 -24.80 24.87
CA PHE A 47 -11.56 -23.78 25.19
C PHE A 47 -11.42 -22.71 24.13
N ILE A 48 -11.87 -22.99 22.89
CA ILE A 48 -11.77 -22.11 21.76
C ILE A 48 -13.18 -21.73 21.31
N ASN A 49 -13.42 -20.45 21.23
CA ASN A 49 -14.69 -19.89 20.79
C ASN A 49 -14.46 -19.25 19.41
N LEU A 50 -14.97 -19.90 18.37
CA LEU A 50 -14.88 -19.38 17.02
C LEU A 50 -15.89 -18.26 16.81
N LYS A 51 -15.43 -17.03 16.58
CA LYS A 51 -16.29 -15.84 16.44
C LYS A 51 -16.18 -15.16 15.09
N CYS A 52 -15.02 -15.25 14.43
CA CYS A 52 -14.75 -14.45 13.25
C CYS A 52 -14.39 -15.33 12.05
N LEU A 53 -14.97 -14.98 10.89
CA LEU A 53 -14.46 -15.35 9.58
C LEU A 53 -13.69 -14.16 9.02
N SER A 54 -12.43 -14.34 8.66
CA SER A 54 -11.60 -13.28 8.07
C SER A 54 -11.24 -13.60 6.63
N VAL A 55 -11.19 -12.58 5.77
CA VAL A 55 -10.69 -12.64 4.39
C VAL A 55 -9.85 -11.42 4.06
N HIS A 56 -8.84 -11.59 3.21
CA HIS A 56 -8.10 -10.47 2.62
C HIS A 56 -7.56 -10.89 1.26
N ILE A 57 -7.91 -10.19 0.20
CA ILE A 57 -7.63 -10.61 -1.18
C ILE A 57 -6.43 -9.92 -1.83
N GLY A 58 -5.93 -8.87 -1.23
CA GLY A 58 -4.78 -8.14 -1.77
C GLY A 58 -4.75 -6.68 -1.35
N SER A 59 -3.85 -5.93 -1.96
CA SER A 59 -3.64 -4.51 -1.69
C SER A 59 -3.70 -3.71 -2.99
N GLN A 60 -3.94 -2.40 -2.90
CA GLN A 60 -4.08 -1.47 -4.03
C GLN A 60 -5.24 -1.85 -4.96
N ILE A 61 -6.40 -2.14 -4.38
CA ILE A 61 -7.63 -2.48 -5.11
C ILE A 61 -8.43 -1.21 -5.35
N THR A 62 -8.58 -0.82 -6.60
CA THR A 62 -9.29 0.39 -7.04
C THR A 62 -10.60 0.10 -7.77
N ASP A 63 -11.01 -1.18 -7.83
CA ASP A 63 -12.28 -1.63 -8.38
C ASP A 63 -13.08 -2.40 -7.31
N HIS A 64 -14.39 -2.13 -7.19
CA HIS A 64 -15.27 -2.82 -6.24
C HIS A 64 -15.59 -4.28 -6.64
N LYS A 65 -15.44 -4.64 -7.91
CA LYS A 65 -15.79 -5.99 -8.41
C LYS A 65 -15.01 -7.14 -7.76
N PRO A 66 -13.69 -7.04 -7.46
CA PRO A 66 -13.00 -8.05 -6.67
C PRO A 66 -13.61 -8.26 -5.28
N TYR A 67 -14.00 -7.18 -4.60
CA TYR A 67 -14.68 -7.27 -3.30
C TYR A 67 -16.05 -7.93 -3.41
N GLU A 68 -16.83 -7.62 -4.45
CA GLU A 68 -18.10 -8.29 -4.71
C GLU A 68 -17.93 -9.81 -4.87
N LYS A 69 -16.91 -10.26 -5.63
CA LYS A 69 -16.60 -11.67 -5.78
C LYS A 69 -16.18 -12.31 -4.46
N MET A 70 -15.35 -11.62 -3.69
CA MET A 70 -14.93 -12.05 -2.36
C MET A 70 -16.13 -12.25 -1.43
N ILE A 71 -17.04 -11.28 -1.37
CA ILE A 71 -18.25 -11.34 -0.53
C ILE A 71 -19.17 -12.48 -0.95
N LYS A 72 -19.32 -12.74 -2.27
CA LYS A 72 -20.06 -13.92 -2.77
C LYS A 72 -19.43 -15.24 -2.31
N ALA A 73 -18.09 -15.33 -2.28
CA ALA A 73 -17.40 -16.53 -1.77
C ALA A 73 -17.58 -16.69 -0.25
N VAL A 74 -17.56 -15.59 0.49
CA VAL A 74 -17.83 -15.58 1.94
C VAL A 74 -19.26 -15.98 2.24
N ASP A 75 -20.24 -15.46 1.50
CA ASP A 75 -21.66 -15.88 1.60
C ASP A 75 -21.80 -17.40 1.42
N LYS A 76 -21.19 -17.92 0.34
CA LYS A 76 -21.21 -19.35 0.03
C LYS A 76 -20.65 -20.22 1.17
N ILE A 77 -19.52 -19.84 1.76
CA ILE A 77 -18.88 -20.64 2.80
C ILE A 77 -19.65 -20.56 4.12
N ILE A 78 -20.24 -19.42 4.47
CA ILE A 78 -21.12 -19.30 5.65
C ILE A 78 -22.33 -20.22 5.49
N LYS A 79 -23.01 -20.22 4.34
CA LYS A 79 -24.15 -21.12 4.05
C LYS A 79 -23.76 -22.60 4.15
N LYS A 80 -22.58 -22.98 3.65
CA LYS A 80 -22.08 -24.36 3.71
C LYS A 80 -21.78 -24.83 5.13
N THR A 81 -21.18 -23.97 5.94
CA THR A 81 -20.85 -24.34 7.33
C THR A 81 -22.06 -24.32 8.27
N LYS A 82 -23.13 -23.62 7.90
CA LYS A 82 -24.29 -23.34 8.75
C LYS A 82 -23.87 -22.84 10.13
N PHE A 83 -22.82 -21.98 10.15
CA PHE A 83 -22.28 -21.40 11.37
C PHE A 83 -22.54 -19.90 11.38
N LYS A 84 -23.07 -19.37 12.48
CA LYS A 84 -23.26 -17.94 12.67
C LYS A 84 -21.96 -17.36 13.23
N PHE A 85 -21.32 -16.49 12.47
CA PHE A 85 -20.17 -15.73 12.92
C PHE A 85 -20.62 -14.40 13.53
N ASP A 86 -20.08 -14.07 14.70
CA ASP A 86 -20.34 -12.76 15.33
C ASP A 86 -19.74 -11.64 14.50
N TYR A 87 -18.59 -11.92 13.85
CA TYR A 87 -17.84 -10.98 13.04
C TYR A 87 -17.47 -11.58 11.68
N VAL A 88 -17.51 -10.77 10.66
CA VAL A 88 -16.88 -11.06 9.37
C VAL A 88 -15.89 -9.94 9.08
N ASP A 89 -14.61 -10.27 9.08
CA ASP A 89 -13.53 -9.38 8.74
C ASP A 89 -13.25 -9.45 7.23
N LEU A 90 -13.57 -8.37 6.53
CA LEU A 90 -13.39 -8.25 5.08
C LEU A 90 -11.97 -7.79 4.69
N GLY A 91 -11.09 -7.65 5.69
CA GLY A 91 -9.71 -7.20 5.49
C GLY A 91 -9.63 -5.74 5.05
N GLY A 92 -8.53 -5.43 4.42
CA GLY A 92 -8.26 -4.11 3.87
C GLY A 92 -8.10 -4.14 2.35
N GLY A 93 -7.01 -3.54 1.89
CA GLY A 93 -6.61 -3.58 0.49
C GLY A 93 -7.14 -2.45 -0.37
N MET A 94 -7.98 -1.56 0.17
CA MET A 94 -8.46 -0.37 -0.54
C MET A 94 -7.28 0.46 -0.99
N GLY A 95 -7.24 0.74 -2.31
CA GLY A 95 -6.18 1.49 -2.95
C GLY A 95 -6.37 2.99 -2.88
N ILE A 96 -5.31 3.72 -3.22
CA ILE A 96 -5.33 5.16 -3.49
C ILE A 96 -4.88 5.41 -4.93
N SER A 97 -5.13 6.61 -5.45
CA SER A 97 -4.61 7.04 -6.74
C SER A 97 -3.16 7.51 -6.59
N TYR A 98 -2.23 6.84 -7.26
CA TYR A 98 -0.82 7.26 -7.35
C TYR A 98 -0.51 8.08 -8.60
N GLU A 99 -1.40 8.07 -9.58
CA GLU A 99 -1.26 8.79 -10.84
C GLU A 99 -2.51 9.65 -11.09
N LYS A 100 -2.35 10.84 -11.59
CA LYS A 100 -3.39 11.89 -11.75
C LYS A 100 -4.72 11.42 -12.38
N ASN A 101 -4.69 10.38 -13.20
CA ASN A 101 -5.88 9.86 -13.90
C ASN A 101 -6.24 8.42 -13.48
N GLN A 102 -5.66 7.92 -12.40
CA GLN A 102 -5.98 6.58 -11.89
C GLN A 102 -7.35 6.60 -11.22
N LYS A 103 -8.17 5.59 -11.51
CA LYS A 103 -9.47 5.43 -10.83
C LYS A 103 -9.28 5.08 -9.37
N GLU A 104 -10.06 5.71 -8.54
CA GLU A 104 -10.21 5.36 -7.13
C GLU A 104 -11.30 4.32 -6.91
N LEU A 105 -11.30 3.70 -5.74
CA LEU A 105 -12.34 2.77 -5.35
C LEU A 105 -13.68 3.51 -5.21
N ASP A 106 -14.70 3.02 -5.90
CA ASP A 106 -16.07 3.50 -5.73
C ASP A 106 -16.65 2.95 -4.41
N TYR A 107 -16.50 3.72 -3.35
CA TYR A 107 -16.96 3.35 -2.01
C TYR A 107 -18.50 3.23 -1.92
N LEU A 108 -19.25 3.96 -2.75
CA LEU A 108 -20.72 3.84 -2.76
C LEU A 108 -21.17 2.50 -3.34
N LYS A 109 -20.49 2.01 -4.39
CA LYS A 109 -20.76 0.66 -4.91
C LYS A 109 -20.30 -0.43 -3.95
N TYR A 110 -19.15 -0.23 -3.30
CA TYR A 110 -18.63 -1.18 -2.32
C TYR A 110 -19.58 -1.27 -1.09
N SER A 111 -20.04 -0.15 -0.54
CA SER A 111 -20.94 -0.14 0.61
C SER A 111 -22.26 -0.87 0.32
N LYS A 112 -22.86 -0.67 -0.86
CA LYS A 112 -24.10 -1.37 -1.24
C LYS A 112 -23.97 -2.89 -1.23
N VAL A 113 -22.82 -3.42 -1.65
CA VAL A 113 -22.54 -4.87 -1.59
C VAL A 113 -22.45 -5.36 -0.15
N ILE A 114 -21.80 -4.58 0.71
CA ILE A 114 -21.65 -4.90 2.14
C ILE A 114 -23.00 -4.81 2.87
N GLU A 115 -23.77 -3.77 2.66
CA GLU A 115 -25.09 -3.61 3.27
C GLU A 115 -26.02 -4.80 2.99
N LYS A 116 -26.03 -5.25 1.73
CA LYS A 116 -26.80 -6.46 1.35
C LYS A 116 -26.33 -7.70 2.11
N PHE A 117 -25.02 -7.88 2.23
CA PHE A 117 -24.43 -9.01 2.95
C PHE A 117 -24.75 -8.97 4.45
N VAL A 118 -24.61 -7.80 5.08
CA VAL A 118 -24.90 -7.62 6.51
C VAL A 118 -26.37 -7.92 6.83
N LYS A 119 -27.31 -7.40 6.03
CA LYS A 119 -28.75 -7.67 6.18
C LYS A 119 -29.07 -9.16 6.07
N GLN A 120 -28.32 -9.90 5.26
CA GLN A 120 -28.55 -11.34 5.07
C GLN A 120 -28.00 -12.21 6.21
N HIS A 121 -26.89 -11.82 6.83
CA HIS A 121 -26.16 -12.67 7.77
C HIS A 121 -26.22 -12.24 9.25
N ASP A 122 -26.80 -11.08 9.53
CA ASP A 122 -26.89 -10.52 10.89
C ASP A 122 -25.53 -10.61 11.63
N THR A 123 -24.50 -10.08 11.01
CA THR A 123 -23.11 -10.12 11.49
C THR A 123 -22.49 -8.72 11.53
N LYS A 124 -21.49 -8.52 12.38
CA LYS A 124 -20.71 -7.28 12.43
C LYS A 124 -19.55 -7.36 11.45
N ILE A 125 -19.28 -6.27 10.76
CA ILE A 125 -18.16 -6.19 9.80
C ILE A 125 -16.95 -5.54 10.45
N ILE A 126 -15.79 -6.13 10.19
CA ILE A 126 -14.48 -5.55 10.50
C ILE A 126 -13.79 -5.19 9.19
N PHE A 127 -13.10 -4.06 9.17
CA PHE A 127 -12.21 -3.63 8.10
C PHE A 127 -10.81 -3.38 8.64
N GLU A 128 -9.80 -3.66 7.83
CA GLU A 128 -8.39 -3.41 8.10
C GLU A 128 -7.78 -2.40 7.11
N PRO A 129 -8.32 -1.17 7.00
CA PRO A 129 -7.83 -0.19 6.06
C PRO A 129 -6.45 0.32 6.51
N GLY A 130 -5.46 0.24 5.64
CA GLY A 130 -4.13 0.78 5.88
C GLY A 130 -3.83 1.89 4.87
N ARG A 131 -3.52 1.49 3.64
CA ARG A 131 -3.16 2.40 2.56
C ARG A 131 -4.16 3.52 2.31
N SER A 132 -5.43 3.21 2.30
CA SER A 132 -6.50 4.20 2.04
C SER A 132 -6.67 5.26 3.14
N ILE A 133 -6.07 5.04 4.32
CA ILE A 133 -6.10 6.03 5.42
C ILE A 133 -4.85 6.89 5.42
N ILE A 134 -3.67 6.27 5.17
CA ILE A 134 -2.40 6.97 5.42
C ILE A 134 -1.56 7.16 4.14
N GLY A 135 -1.92 6.55 3.01
CA GLY A 135 -1.06 6.51 1.82
C GLY A 135 -0.70 7.87 1.26
N ASP A 136 -1.68 8.75 1.14
CA ASP A 136 -1.57 10.10 0.57
C ASP A 136 -1.27 11.19 1.60
N THR A 137 -1.09 10.83 2.87
CA THR A 137 -0.88 11.80 3.96
C THR A 137 0.57 12.26 4.12
N ALA A 138 1.50 11.68 3.38
CA ALA A 138 2.92 12.01 3.52
C ALA A 138 3.62 12.18 2.17
N VAL A 139 4.63 13.02 2.19
CA VAL A 139 5.57 13.24 1.08
C VAL A 139 6.99 13.00 1.57
N LEU A 140 7.86 12.53 0.67
CA LEU A 140 9.30 12.42 0.92
C LEU A 140 10.00 13.57 0.21
N VAL A 141 10.56 14.48 0.98
CA VAL A 141 11.31 15.63 0.46
C VAL A 141 12.73 15.20 0.10
N SER A 142 13.18 15.63 -1.06
CA SER A 142 14.53 15.36 -1.55
C SER A 142 15.14 16.58 -2.22
N LYS A 143 16.46 16.67 -2.15
CA LYS A 143 17.26 17.69 -2.83
C LYS A 143 17.89 17.10 -4.09
N VAL A 144 17.87 17.89 -5.17
CA VAL A 144 18.66 17.63 -6.39
C VAL A 144 20.13 17.84 -6.07
N ILE A 145 20.92 16.79 -6.13
CA ILE A 145 22.36 16.85 -5.87
C ILE A 145 23.13 17.19 -7.14
N TYR A 146 22.74 16.56 -8.26
CA TYR A 146 23.46 16.71 -9.51
C TYR A 146 22.53 16.48 -10.72
N LEU A 147 22.77 17.22 -11.80
CA LEU A 147 22.09 17.07 -13.09
C LEU A 147 23.09 16.51 -14.12
N LYS A 148 22.94 15.22 -14.44
CA LYS A 148 23.80 14.56 -15.42
C LYS A 148 23.11 14.46 -16.77
N GLU A 149 23.59 15.23 -17.74
CA GLU A 149 23.15 15.10 -19.13
C GLU A 149 23.68 13.80 -19.76
N SER A 150 22.84 13.13 -20.53
CA SER A 150 23.18 11.93 -21.27
C SER A 150 22.39 11.93 -22.58
N TYR A 151 22.89 11.28 -23.61
CA TYR A 151 22.38 11.19 -24.99
C TYR A 151 20.96 11.69 -25.25
N SER A 152 19.95 11.19 -24.57
CA SER A 152 18.52 11.49 -24.83
C SER A 152 17.75 12.02 -23.63
N LYS A 153 18.38 12.11 -22.45
CA LYS A 153 17.72 12.48 -21.19
C LYS A 153 18.70 13.08 -20.18
N THR A 154 18.16 13.76 -19.19
CA THR A 154 18.93 14.25 -18.06
C THR A 154 18.59 13.40 -16.82
N PHE A 155 19.60 12.82 -16.20
CA PHE A 155 19.43 12.19 -14.88
C PHE A 155 19.42 13.26 -13.81
N VAL A 156 18.41 13.21 -12.94
CA VAL A 156 18.30 14.03 -11.75
C VAL A 156 18.70 13.15 -10.57
N ILE A 157 19.94 13.33 -10.10
CA ILE A 157 20.47 12.57 -8.97
C ILE A 157 20.02 13.22 -7.67
N LEU A 158 19.33 12.46 -6.84
CA LEU A 158 18.69 12.88 -5.61
C LEU A 158 19.50 12.48 -4.38
N ASP A 159 19.27 13.13 -3.24
CA ASP A 159 19.81 12.70 -1.95
C ASP A 159 19.03 11.56 -1.29
N VAL A 160 17.81 11.27 -1.75
CA VAL A 160 17.05 10.06 -1.39
C VAL A 160 17.39 8.91 -2.31
N ALA A 161 17.27 7.69 -1.80
CA ALA A 161 17.55 6.48 -2.55
C ALA A 161 16.50 5.37 -2.29
N MET A 162 16.65 4.25 -3.00
CA MET A 162 15.76 3.10 -2.83
C MET A 162 15.67 2.59 -1.38
N ASN A 163 16.71 2.82 -0.56
CA ASN A 163 16.67 2.48 0.86
C ASN A 163 15.69 3.36 1.67
N ASP A 164 15.42 4.60 1.23
CA ASP A 164 14.44 5.50 1.84
C ASP A 164 13.02 5.21 1.32
N MET A 165 12.91 4.86 0.02
CA MET A 165 11.65 4.56 -0.65
C MET A 165 11.78 3.34 -1.56
N MET A 166 11.64 2.15 -1.00
CA MET A 166 11.87 0.87 -1.66
C MET A 166 10.82 0.52 -2.73
N ARG A 167 9.62 1.05 -2.65
CA ARG A 167 8.48 0.62 -3.49
C ARG A 167 8.72 0.71 -5.00
N PRO A 168 9.35 1.76 -5.57
CA PRO A 168 9.68 1.78 -6.98
C PRO A 168 10.59 0.64 -7.40
N ALA A 169 11.66 0.39 -6.67
CA ALA A 169 12.61 -0.70 -6.95
C ALA A 169 11.98 -2.09 -6.78
N LEU A 170 11.19 -2.29 -5.71
CA LEU A 170 10.64 -3.60 -5.34
C LEU A 170 9.41 -4.00 -6.17
N TYR A 171 8.55 -3.04 -6.50
CA TYR A 171 7.25 -3.30 -7.11
C TYR A 171 7.04 -2.61 -8.46
N GLY A 172 8.00 -1.80 -8.92
CA GLY A 172 7.79 -0.89 -10.05
C GLY A 172 6.70 0.16 -9.76
N ALA A 173 6.47 0.46 -8.47
CA ALA A 173 5.44 1.41 -8.06
C ALA A 173 5.81 2.81 -8.52
N LYS A 174 4.83 3.50 -9.13
CA LYS A 174 5.00 4.88 -9.53
C LYS A 174 4.54 5.80 -8.41
N HIS A 175 5.35 6.82 -8.13
CA HIS A 175 5.02 7.91 -7.23
C HIS A 175 5.15 9.21 -8.01
N GLN A 176 4.17 10.09 -7.88
CA GLN A 176 4.28 11.41 -8.50
C GLN A 176 5.42 12.19 -7.86
N ILE A 177 6.22 12.85 -8.69
CA ILE A 177 7.26 13.78 -8.23
C ILE A 177 6.82 15.19 -8.57
N LEU A 178 6.88 16.09 -7.60
CA LEU A 178 6.53 17.49 -7.77
C LEU A 178 7.66 18.38 -7.25
N PRO A 179 7.87 19.55 -7.85
CA PRO A 179 8.80 20.54 -7.31
C PRO A 179 8.20 21.20 -6.07
N VAL A 180 9.02 21.47 -5.06
CA VAL A 180 8.59 22.23 -3.87
C VAL A 180 8.26 23.67 -4.26
N SER A 181 9.04 24.27 -5.15
CA SER A 181 8.79 25.60 -5.66
C SER A 181 8.37 25.55 -7.13
N LYS A 182 7.18 26.09 -7.44
CA LYS A 182 6.74 26.24 -8.84
C LYS A 182 7.44 27.44 -9.47
N ILE A 183 8.18 27.19 -10.54
CA ILE A 183 8.81 28.24 -11.33
C ILE A 183 7.86 28.59 -12.49
N LYS A 184 7.58 29.88 -12.68
CA LYS A 184 6.77 30.40 -13.81
C LYS A 184 7.58 30.38 -15.10
N THR A 185 8.14 29.25 -15.50
CA THR A 185 8.86 29.11 -16.77
C THR A 185 8.15 28.16 -17.71
N LYS A 186 8.12 28.48 -18.99
CA LYS A 186 7.63 27.58 -20.06
C LYS A 186 8.67 26.50 -20.43
N LYS A 187 9.91 26.61 -19.91
CA LYS A 187 10.98 25.64 -20.22
C LYS A 187 10.71 24.33 -19.46
N SER A 188 10.65 23.25 -20.20
CA SER A 188 10.48 21.89 -19.66
C SER A 188 11.61 20.99 -20.13
N SER A 189 11.85 19.93 -19.39
CA SER A 189 12.89 18.94 -19.69
C SER A 189 12.39 17.52 -19.45
N ASN A 190 13.05 16.57 -20.09
CA ASN A 190 12.82 15.15 -19.85
C ASN A 190 13.82 14.66 -18.82
N TYR A 191 13.32 14.21 -17.70
CA TYR A 191 14.12 13.78 -16.56
C TYR A 191 13.94 12.31 -16.24
N GLU A 192 15.00 11.70 -15.74
CA GLU A 192 14.96 10.43 -15.03
C GLU A 192 15.47 10.66 -13.60
N PHE A 193 14.56 10.58 -12.65
CA PHE A 193 14.85 10.76 -11.22
C PHE A 193 15.43 9.48 -10.64
N VAL A 194 16.65 9.56 -10.10
CA VAL A 194 17.43 8.44 -9.60
C VAL A 194 18.05 8.77 -8.25
N GLY A 195 18.29 7.74 -7.45
CA GLY A 195 19.06 7.86 -6.22
C GLY A 195 20.57 7.67 -6.45
N PRO A 196 21.37 7.80 -5.40
CA PRO A 196 22.83 7.68 -5.43
C PRO A 196 23.35 6.24 -5.21
N ILE A 197 22.49 5.25 -5.04
CA ILE A 197 22.91 3.86 -4.85
C ILE A 197 23.37 3.29 -6.19
N CYS A 198 24.45 2.47 -6.17
CA CYS A 198 25.08 1.90 -7.36
C CYS A 198 24.29 0.73 -7.96
N GLU A 199 22.96 0.90 -8.09
CA GLU A 199 22.06 -0.07 -8.71
C GLU A 199 21.14 0.61 -9.73
N THR A 200 20.90 -0.03 -10.87
CA THR A 200 19.99 0.47 -11.91
C THR A 200 18.53 0.53 -11.46
N THR A 201 18.19 -0.20 -10.40
CA THR A 201 16.88 -0.22 -9.75
C THR A 201 16.65 0.99 -8.84
N ASP A 202 17.70 1.76 -8.50
CA ASP A 202 17.59 2.99 -7.71
C ASP A 202 17.07 4.15 -8.55
N LYS A 203 15.85 3.95 -9.01
CA LYS A 203 15.12 4.85 -9.91
C LYS A 203 13.70 5.03 -9.40
N PHE A 204 13.25 6.29 -9.43
CA PHE A 204 11.92 6.66 -8.93
C PHE A 204 10.91 6.89 -10.04
N LEU A 205 11.25 7.70 -11.04
CA LEU A 205 10.33 8.11 -12.10
C LEU A 205 11.09 8.60 -13.34
N SER A 206 10.54 8.30 -14.52
CA SER A 206 10.86 9.04 -15.75
C SER A 206 9.72 10.01 -16.04
N SER A 207 10.02 11.28 -16.19
CA SER A 207 9.04 12.33 -16.45
C SER A 207 9.37 13.08 -17.74
N LYS A 208 8.35 13.32 -18.56
CA LYS A 208 8.42 14.21 -19.72
C LYS A 208 7.82 15.56 -19.34
N ASN A 209 8.38 16.63 -19.93
CA ASN A 209 7.85 17.99 -19.73
C ASN A 209 7.80 18.43 -18.26
N PHE A 210 8.77 18.03 -17.45
CA PHE A 210 8.93 18.53 -16.08
C PHE A 210 9.52 19.94 -16.11
N GLN A 211 9.17 20.81 -15.16
CA GLN A 211 9.79 22.13 -15.08
C GLN A 211 11.32 22.02 -14.99
N LYS A 212 12.05 23.01 -15.53
CA LYS A 212 13.51 23.02 -15.42
C LYS A 212 13.95 23.04 -13.96
N LEU A 213 14.87 22.14 -13.61
CA LEU A 213 15.49 22.04 -12.29
C LEU A 213 16.93 22.53 -12.33
N ASN A 214 17.43 22.97 -11.18
CA ASN A 214 18.83 23.25 -10.91
C ASN A 214 19.31 22.36 -9.75
N GLU A 215 20.60 22.22 -9.63
CA GLU A 215 21.22 21.61 -8.44
C GLU A 215 20.87 22.44 -7.19
N GLY A 216 20.55 21.76 -6.11
CA GLY A 216 20.04 22.37 -4.88
C GLY A 216 18.53 22.53 -4.80
N ASP A 217 17.79 22.41 -5.92
CA ASP A 217 16.33 22.48 -5.90
C ASP A 217 15.74 21.35 -5.06
N LEU A 218 14.62 21.65 -4.41
CA LEU A 218 13.85 20.67 -3.63
C LEU A 218 12.67 20.13 -4.44
N ILE A 219 12.51 18.84 -4.36
CA ILE A 219 11.36 18.10 -4.88
C ILE A 219 10.75 17.26 -3.77
N PHE A 220 9.57 16.75 -3.97
CA PHE A 220 8.99 15.72 -3.11
C PHE A 220 8.32 14.61 -3.92
N LEU A 221 8.51 13.39 -3.43
CA LEU A 221 7.77 12.22 -3.87
C LEU A 221 6.46 12.17 -3.09
N CYS A 222 5.34 12.06 -3.80
CA CYS A 222 4.00 12.03 -3.20
C CYS A 222 3.63 10.63 -2.71
N ASP A 223 2.61 10.58 -1.86
CA ASP A 223 1.89 9.35 -1.47
C ASP A 223 2.77 8.30 -0.81
N VAL A 224 3.69 8.74 0.04
CA VAL A 224 4.66 7.87 0.72
C VAL A 224 4.22 7.43 2.13
N GLY A 225 3.03 7.82 2.58
CA GLY A 225 2.55 7.55 3.94
C GLY A 225 2.37 6.06 4.25
N ALA A 226 1.99 5.26 3.23
CA ALA A 226 1.90 3.82 3.38
C ALA A 226 3.12 3.13 2.74
N TYR A 227 3.80 2.26 3.50
CA TYR A 227 4.94 1.45 3.03
C TYR A 227 6.15 2.26 2.54
N GLY A 228 6.25 3.54 2.87
CA GLY A 228 7.46 4.34 2.68
C GLY A 228 8.46 4.03 3.79
N SER A 229 8.36 4.72 4.90
CA SER A 229 9.26 4.56 6.05
C SER A 229 9.32 3.12 6.61
N SER A 230 8.20 2.38 6.61
CA SER A 230 8.16 1.00 7.10
C SER A 230 9.00 0.00 6.28
N LEU A 231 9.24 0.27 4.99
CA LEU A 231 10.13 -0.51 4.14
C LEU A 231 11.54 0.08 4.04
N SER A 232 11.80 1.20 4.70
CA SER A 232 13.14 1.80 4.69
C SER A 232 14.18 0.92 5.38
N SER A 233 15.41 0.96 4.88
CA SER A 233 16.52 0.15 5.38
C SER A 233 17.80 0.97 5.53
N ASN A 234 18.83 0.36 6.08
CA ASN A 234 20.18 0.93 6.13
C ASN A 234 21.09 0.41 5.01
N TYR A 235 20.49 0.02 3.87
CA TYR A 235 21.27 -0.43 2.72
C TYR A 235 22.31 0.61 2.32
N ASN A 236 23.52 0.16 1.98
CA ASN A 236 24.71 0.98 1.77
C ASN A 236 25.06 1.90 2.96
N LEU A 237 24.77 1.46 4.19
CA LEU A 237 25.00 2.19 5.45
C LEU A 237 24.36 3.60 5.47
N ARG A 238 23.30 3.79 4.70
CA ARG A 238 22.58 5.08 4.69
C ARG A 238 21.67 5.20 5.90
N PRO A 239 21.76 6.32 6.65
CA PRO A 239 20.87 6.57 7.79
C PRO A 239 19.42 6.75 7.33
N LYS A 240 18.47 6.24 8.11
CA LYS A 240 17.05 6.47 7.87
C LYS A 240 16.67 7.93 8.05
N SER A 241 15.81 8.41 7.16
CA SER A 241 15.32 9.79 7.15
C SER A 241 14.48 10.11 8.41
N PRO A 242 14.44 11.38 8.86
CA PRO A 242 13.55 11.81 9.93
C PRO A 242 12.10 11.81 9.47
N GLU A 243 11.18 11.72 10.43
CA GLU A 243 9.73 11.89 10.18
C GLU A 243 9.23 13.12 10.92
N ILE A 244 8.56 14.00 10.20
CA ILE A 244 8.09 15.29 10.67
C ILE A 244 6.58 15.38 10.42
N LEU A 245 5.82 15.65 11.46
CA LEU A 245 4.39 15.94 11.38
C LEU A 245 4.19 17.45 11.22
N ILE A 246 3.45 17.81 10.19
CA ILE A 246 2.97 19.19 9.97
C ILE A 246 1.46 19.19 10.17
N ASN A 247 0.99 19.93 11.16
CA ASN A 247 -0.43 20.13 11.42
C ASN A 247 -0.71 21.63 11.48
N LYS A 248 -1.25 22.18 10.40
CA LYS A 248 -1.41 23.63 10.20
C LYS A 248 -0.05 24.33 10.35
N SER A 249 0.10 25.22 11.34
CA SER A 249 1.37 25.93 11.64
C SER A 249 2.29 25.18 12.62
N LYS A 250 1.85 24.05 13.18
CA LYS A 250 2.63 23.31 14.17
C LYS A 250 3.49 22.26 13.49
N ILE A 251 4.77 22.22 13.82
CA ILE A 251 5.75 21.25 13.35
C ILE A 251 6.20 20.41 14.53
N LYS A 252 6.14 19.06 14.38
CA LYS A 252 6.60 18.12 15.42
C LYS A 252 7.49 17.06 14.77
N VAL A 253 8.66 16.85 15.33
CA VAL A 253 9.53 15.72 14.96
C VAL A 253 8.95 14.46 15.59
N LEU A 254 8.46 13.53 14.76
CA LEU A 254 7.97 12.22 15.20
C LEU A 254 9.14 11.25 15.37
N LYS A 255 10.10 11.31 14.45
CA LYS A 255 11.29 10.47 14.47
C LYS A 255 12.50 11.30 14.06
N LYS A 256 13.53 11.27 14.87
CA LYS A 256 14.80 11.94 14.56
C LYS A 256 15.52 11.19 13.44
N ARG A 257 16.38 11.89 12.68
CA ARG A 257 17.29 11.25 11.73
C ARG A 257 18.16 10.24 12.49
N GLN A 258 18.31 9.05 11.92
CA GLN A 258 19.21 8.05 12.45
C GLN A 258 20.65 8.56 12.36
N ARG A 259 21.46 8.35 13.38
CA ARG A 259 22.89 8.65 13.37
C ARG A 259 23.67 7.45 12.86
N LEU A 260 24.81 7.68 12.21
CA LEU A 260 25.71 6.61 11.73
C LEU A 260 26.18 5.69 12.87
N GLU A 261 26.46 6.25 14.04
CA GLU A 261 26.85 5.52 15.26
C GLU A 261 25.81 4.45 15.69
N ASN A 262 24.55 4.57 15.23
CA ASN A 262 23.47 3.63 15.56
C ASN A 262 23.27 2.57 14.46
N ILE A 263 24.12 2.56 13.44
CA ILE A 263 24.04 1.60 12.32
C ILE A 263 25.18 0.57 12.41
N ILE A 264 26.30 0.97 13.03
CA ILE A 264 27.54 0.19 13.15
C ILE A 264 27.58 -0.52 14.51
#